data_39ae36c6ffc678c27ea2148890aab03a
#
_entry.id   39ae36c6ffc678c27ea2148890aab03a
#
_cell.length_a   1.000
_cell.length_b   1.000
_cell.length_c   1.000
_cell.angle_alpha   90.00
_cell.angle_beta   90.00
_cell.angle_gamma   90.00
#
_symmetry.space_group_name_H-M   'P 1'
#
loop_
_entity.id
_entity.type
_entity.pdbx_description
1 polymer ?
#
loop_
_entity_poly.entity_id
_entity_poly.type
_entity_poly.pdbx_seq_one_letter_code
_entity_poly.pdbx_strand_id
1 'polypeptide(L)'
;MDYDAMTRRVLARAKEYEARRKKRRKTALRVGIPALCALALAVGIAYAARPAEQPALSAPAMEPAALNDPCPVNEPDGSSTETVQIPTVELPERTEGVEADMIGLVVYHGAVYTEAQMFLGDEAETVKQLAAQHLGRARGNIDEWSSQDDYATELASTCTGEIYTVSGYDPDFRLCAVQEMLNDDGTAAPWVWFLERLNGISLATGADLFDARLCLPGRIESAQYENDGDWNEGRNNWLPLDDVEAVEHLVEAACEGQFAYVHDEQPDFYSRERRQVHLRLTLTDGTVAELRLFEGGWVGYQPLGWYFVNIPGEAFDAVFDACD
;
A
#
# COMPACT_ATOMS: atom_id res chain seq x y z
N MET A 1 1.86 -2.20 36.56
CA MET A 1 1.93 -3.01 35.34
C MET A 1 3.38 -3.41 35.12
N ASP A 2 3.69 -4.70 34.90
CA ASP A 2 5.08 -5.16 34.77
C ASP A 2 5.52 -5.05 33.31
N TYR A 3 6.09 -3.88 32.95
CA TYR A 3 6.58 -3.57 31.61
C TYR A 3 7.65 -4.56 31.12
N ASP A 4 8.46 -5.10 32.02
CA ASP A 4 9.48 -6.10 31.69
C ASP A 4 8.88 -7.45 31.29
N ALA A 5 7.74 -7.82 31.83
CA ALA A 5 7.04 -9.04 31.46
C ALA A 5 6.35 -8.88 30.09
N MET A 6 5.86 -7.68 29.78
CA MET A 6 5.22 -7.35 28.49
C MET A 6 6.26 -7.32 27.37
N THR A 7 7.38 -6.64 27.58
CA THR A 7 8.49 -6.58 26.61
C THR A 7 9.05 -7.98 26.33
N ARG A 8 9.21 -8.83 27.35
CA ARG A 8 9.65 -10.21 27.15
C ARG A 8 8.66 -11.05 26.34
N ARG A 9 7.34 -10.83 26.49
CA ARG A 9 6.32 -11.52 25.69
C ARG A 9 6.31 -11.08 24.24
N VAL A 10 6.47 -9.78 23.97
CA VAL A 10 6.57 -9.24 22.61
C VAL A 10 7.81 -9.79 21.91
N LEU A 11 8.98 -9.73 22.58
CA LEU A 11 10.23 -10.27 22.01
C LEU A 11 10.17 -11.80 21.80
N ALA A 12 9.47 -12.55 22.66
CA ALA A 12 9.29 -13.98 22.49
C ALA A 12 8.42 -14.30 21.26
N ARG A 13 7.34 -13.52 21.01
CA ARG A 13 6.48 -13.68 19.83
C ARG A 13 7.20 -13.27 18.55
N ALA A 14 7.96 -12.18 18.56
CA ALA A 14 8.77 -11.78 17.42
C ALA A 14 9.76 -12.88 17.04
N LYS A 15 10.48 -13.45 17.98
CA LYS A 15 11.40 -14.58 17.76
C LYS A 15 10.69 -15.84 17.22
N GLU A 16 9.48 -16.13 17.69
CA GLU A 16 8.69 -17.26 17.21
C GLU A 16 8.22 -17.04 15.76
N TYR A 17 7.80 -15.81 15.43
CA TYR A 17 7.43 -15.41 14.06
C TYR A 17 8.62 -15.52 13.11
N GLU A 18 9.79 -14.98 13.49
CA GLU A 18 11.02 -15.12 12.72
C GLU A 18 11.43 -16.59 12.51
N ALA A 19 11.30 -17.42 13.52
CA ALA A 19 11.61 -18.84 13.42
C ALA A 19 10.67 -19.55 12.43
N ARG A 20 9.38 -19.22 12.42
CA ARG A 20 8.40 -19.73 11.44
C ARG A 20 8.70 -19.24 10.03
N ARG A 21 9.07 -17.97 9.85
CA ARG A 21 9.46 -17.36 8.58
C ARG A 21 10.76 -17.99 8.03
N LYS A 22 11.80 -18.14 8.87
CA LYS A 22 13.05 -18.83 8.51
C LYS A 22 12.80 -20.29 8.10
N LYS A 23 11.86 -20.98 8.75
CA LYS A 23 11.50 -22.36 8.39
C LYS A 23 10.81 -22.40 7.01
N ARG A 24 9.90 -21.47 6.72
CA ARG A 24 9.23 -21.34 5.41
C ARG A 24 10.23 -21.01 4.29
N ARG A 25 11.15 -20.04 4.51
CA ARG A 25 12.22 -19.70 3.57
C ARG A 25 13.16 -20.89 3.29
N LYS A 26 13.56 -21.65 4.32
CA LYS A 26 14.40 -22.85 4.14
C LYS A 26 13.68 -23.96 3.37
N THR A 27 12.37 -24.08 3.50
CA THR A 27 11.57 -25.04 2.74
C THR A 27 11.44 -24.60 1.29
N ALA A 28 11.15 -23.31 1.04
CA ALA A 28 11.10 -22.74 -0.31
C ALA A 28 12.46 -22.86 -1.04
N LEU A 29 13.57 -22.54 -0.35
CA LEU A 29 14.93 -22.70 -0.89
C LEU A 29 15.32 -24.17 -1.18
N ARG A 30 14.84 -25.11 -0.36
CA ARG A 30 15.18 -26.54 -0.58
C ARG A 30 14.38 -27.19 -1.71
N VAL A 31 13.20 -26.65 -2.04
CA VAL A 31 12.35 -27.17 -3.11
C VAL A 31 12.56 -26.40 -4.42
N GLY A 32 12.81 -25.09 -4.38
CA GLY A 32 12.90 -24.23 -5.55
C GLY A 32 14.25 -24.22 -6.26
N ILE A 33 15.38 -24.21 -5.54
CA ILE A 33 16.70 -24.05 -6.16
C ILE A 33 17.12 -25.25 -7.04
N PRO A 34 16.92 -26.52 -6.66
CA PRO A 34 17.27 -27.63 -7.53
C PRO A 34 16.47 -27.66 -8.85
N ALA A 35 15.20 -27.24 -8.81
CA ALA A 35 14.35 -27.22 -10.00
C ALA A 35 14.73 -26.06 -10.96
N LEU A 36 15.06 -24.87 -10.42
CA LEU A 36 15.48 -23.72 -11.22
C LEU A 36 16.83 -23.93 -11.92
N CYS A 37 17.80 -24.58 -11.27
CA CYS A 37 19.09 -24.89 -11.89
C CYS A 37 18.98 -25.92 -13.01
N ALA A 38 18.09 -26.90 -12.90
CA ALA A 38 17.86 -27.88 -13.94
C ALA A 38 17.12 -27.28 -15.16
N LEU A 39 16.18 -26.35 -14.94
CA LEU A 39 15.48 -25.64 -16.02
C LEU A 39 16.40 -24.64 -16.75
N ALA A 40 17.25 -23.90 -16.03
CA ALA A 40 18.19 -22.95 -16.63
C ALA A 40 19.21 -23.65 -17.56
N LEU A 41 19.65 -24.85 -17.21
CA LEU A 41 20.54 -25.65 -18.07
C LEU A 41 19.80 -26.18 -19.34
N ALA A 42 18.57 -26.59 -19.24
CA ALA A 42 17.78 -27.09 -20.37
C ALA A 42 17.41 -25.97 -21.36
N VAL A 43 17.05 -24.78 -20.86
CA VAL A 43 16.72 -23.60 -21.68
C VAL A 43 17.96 -23.00 -22.32
N GLY A 44 19.11 -22.97 -21.62
CA GLY A 44 20.38 -22.45 -22.16
C GLY A 44 20.88 -23.23 -23.37
N ILE A 45 20.70 -24.55 -23.41
CA ILE A 45 21.09 -25.40 -24.54
C ILE A 45 20.14 -25.22 -25.75
N ALA A 46 18.85 -24.97 -25.51
CA ALA A 46 17.86 -24.73 -26.57
C ALA A 46 18.00 -23.34 -27.22
N TYR A 47 18.46 -22.35 -26.47
CA TYR A 47 18.67 -20.98 -26.98
C TYR A 47 19.93 -20.78 -27.84
N ALA A 48 20.94 -21.55 -27.58
CA ALA A 48 22.21 -21.50 -28.35
C ALA A 48 22.08 -22.09 -29.77
N ALA A 49 21.01 -22.76 -30.11
CA ALA A 49 20.79 -23.43 -31.38
C ALA A 49 19.83 -22.69 -32.35
N ARG A 50 19.37 -21.46 -32.06
CA ARG A 50 18.49 -20.70 -32.96
C ARG A 50 19.22 -19.54 -33.65
N PRO A 51 19.09 -19.38 -34.99
CA PRO A 51 19.59 -18.20 -35.69
C PRO A 51 18.77 -16.96 -35.27
N ALA A 52 19.47 -15.83 -35.10
CA ALA A 52 18.90 -14.57 -34.72
C ALA A 52 18.04 -13.99 -35.86
N GLU A 53 16.72 -14.18 -35.78
CA GLU A 53 15.73 -13.33 -36.44
C GLU A 53 15.00 -12.54 -35.37
N GLN A 54 15.24 -11.23 -35.32
CA GLN A 54 14.46 -10.29 -34.53
C GLN A 54 13.15 -9.98 -35.23
N PRO A 55 11.98 -10.33 -34.68
CA PRO A 55 10.75 -9.68 -35.09
C PRO A 55 10.63 -8.35 -34.33
N ALA A 56 10.57 -7.26 -35.09
CA ALA A 56 10.13 -5.97 -34.55
C ALA A 56 8.69 -6.12 -34.07
N LEU A 57 8.48 -6.19 -32.76
CA LEU A 57 7.17 -6.06 -32.14
C LEU A 57 6.77 -4.59 -32.19
N SER A 58 6.02 -4.25 -33.24
CA SER A 58 5.17 -3.04 -33.22
C SER A 58 4.11 -3.26 -32.16
N ALA A 59 4.22 -2.60 -31.02
CA ALA A 59 3.13 -2.49 -30.08
C ALA A 59 1.93 -1.86 -30.78
N PRO A 60 0.70 -2.45 -30.71
CA PRO A 60 -0.49 -1.77 -31.16
C PRO A 60 -0.66 -0.50 -30.30
N ALA A 61 -0.78 0.65 -30.97
CA ALA A 61 -1.20 1.88 -30.30
C ALA A 61 -2.60 1.63 -29.77
N MET A 62 -2.73 1.45 -28.46
CA MET A 62 -4.03 1.49 -27.80
C MET A 62 -4.50 2.94 -27.84
N GLU A 63 -5.65 3.16 -28.48
CA GLU A 63 -6.38 4.41 -28.29
C GLU A 63 -6.69 4.55 -26.79
N PRO A 64 -6.44 5.74 -26.19
CA PRO A 64 -6.74 5.94 -24.78
C PRO A 64 -8.26 5.81 -24.60
N ALA A 65 -8.66 4.84 -23.76
CA ALA A 65 -10.01 4.81 -23.23
C ALA A 65 -10.31 6.18 -22.61
N ALA A 66 -11.53 6.68 -22.80
CA ALA A 66 -11.94 7.99 -22.30
C ALA A 66 -11.57 8.08 -20.81
N LEU A 67 -10.55 8.88 -20.55
CA LEU A 67 -10.03 9.14 -19.20
C LEU A 67 -11.16 9.80 -18.40
N ASN A 68 -11.49 9.21 -17.27
CA ASN A 68 -12.23 9.92 -16.22
C ASN A 68 -11.42 11.18 -15.88
N ASP A 69 -12.12 12.30 -15.76
CA ASP A 69 -11.49 13.56 -15.40
C ASP A 69 -10.65 13.37 -14.12
N PRO A 70 -9.46 13.99 -14.03
CA PRO A 70 -8.65 13.90 -12.81
C PRO A 70 -9.47 14.41 -11.64
N CYS A 71 -9.26 13.79 -10.47
CA CYS A 71 -9.89 14.20 -9.22
C CYS A 71 -9.73 15.71 -9.04
N PRO A 72 -10.81 16.49 -8.81
CA PRO A 72 -10.73 17.94 -8.73
C PRO A 72 -9.85 18.33 -7.53
N VAL A 73 -8.74 18.99 -7.80
CA VAL A 73 -7.91 19.57 -6.75
C VAL A 73 -8.62 20.81 -6.24
N ASN A 74 -9.32 20.70 -5.12
CA ASN A 74 -9.85 21.85 -4.41
C ASN A 74 -8.67 22.60 -3.77
N GLU A 75 -8.42 23.84 -4.21
CA GLU A 75 -7.45 24.71 -3.54
C GLU A 75 -7.97 24.99 -2.11
N PRO A 76 -7.12 24.83 -1.06
CA PRO A 76 -7.54 25.04 0.32
C PRO A 76 -7.97 26.50 0.53
N ASP A 77 -9.19 26.70 1.02
CA ASP A 77 -9.69 28.00 1.46
C ASP A 77 -8.86 28.46 2.67
N GLY A 78 -8.31 29.65 2.62
CA GLY A 78 -7.28 30.18 3.52
C GLY A 78 -7.71 30.42 4.98
N SER A 79 -8.41 29.48 5.59
CA SER A 79 -8.67 29.41 7.03
C SER A 79 -7.45 28.78 7.70
N SER A 80 -6.95 29.38 8.77
CA SER A 80 -5.83 28.89 9.59
C SER A 80 -6.21 27.64 10.37
N THR A 81 -6.40 26.54 9.68
CA THR A 81 -6.60 25.22 10.26
C THR A 81 -5.23 24.67 10.68
N GLU A 82 -5.11 24.14 11.88
CA GLU A 82 -3.88 23.52 12.35
C GLU A 82 -3.54 22.33 11.44
N THR A 83 -2.36 22.40 10.81
CA THR A 83 -1.96 21.43 9.79
C THR A 83 -1.00 20.44 10.40
N VAL A 84 -1.30 19.15 10.28
CA VAL A 84 -0.40 18.08 10.70
C VAL A 84 0.67 17.87 9.64
N GLN A 85 1.96 17.89 10.06
CA GLN A 85 3.10 17.63 9.20
C GLN A 85 3.52 16.18 9.31
N ILE A 86 3.49 15.44 8.22
CA ILE A 86 4.06 14.10 8.16
C ILE A 86 5.52 14.23 7.71
N PRO A 87 6.50 13.83 8.54
CA PRO A 87 7.90 14.00 8.23
C PRO A 87 8.30 13.21 6.98
N THR A 88 9.36 13.66 6.32
CA THR A 88 10.01 12.90 5.25
C THR A 88 10.61 11.62 5.84
N VAL A 89 10.53 10.53 5.09
CA VAL A 89 11.20 9.27 5.47
C VAL A 89 12.70 9.49 5.51
N GLU A 90 13.30 9.25 6.67
CA GLU A 90 14.73 9.18 6.85
C GLU A 90 15.15 7.72 7.01
N LEU A 91 16.26 7.35 6.39
CA LEU A 91 16.81 6.01 6.61
C LEU A 91 17.29 5.89 8.05
N PRO A 92 16.99 4.77 8.72
CA PRO A 92 17.56 4.52 10.04
C PRO A 92 19.09 4.46 9.95
N GLU A 93 19.78 5.08 10.91
CA GLU A 93 21.22 4.89 11.03
C GLU A 93 21.55 3.40 11.18
N ARG A 94 22.54 2.94 10.41
CA ARG A 94 22.96 1.55 10.41
C ARG A 94 23.43 1.12 11.81
N THR A 95 22.73 0.16 12.38
CA THR A 95 23.13 -0.48 13.64
C THR A 95 23.73 -1.86 13.33
N GLU A 96 24.99 -2.09 13.69
CA GLU A 96 25.65 -3.38 13.47
C GLU A 96 24.85 -4.54 14.10
N GLY A 97 24.59 -5.59 13.30
CA GLY A 97 23.90 -6.81 13.75
C GLY A 97 22.38 -6.73 13.74
N VAL A 98 21.76 -5.66 13.26
CA VAL A 98 20.32 -5.55 13.05
C VAL A 98 20.03 -5.70 11.56
N GLU A 99 19.28 -6.77 11.21
CA GLU A 99 18.67 -6.90 9.87
C GLU A 99 17.34 -6.15 9.92
N ALA A 100 17.15 -5.14 9.08
CA ALA A 100 15.89 -4.43 8.91
C ALA A 100 15.08 -5.08 7.79
N ASP A 101 13.78 -5.30 8.03
CA ASP A 101 12.85 -5.64 6.95
C ASP A 101 12.54 -4.35 6.19
N MET A 102 12.96 -4.29 4.92
CA MET A 102 12.68 -3.15 4.05
C MET A 102 11.27 -3.26 3.49
N ILE A 103 10.53 -2.17 3.56
CA ILE A 103 9.25 -2.02 2.85
C ILE A 103 9.50 -1.78 1.37
N GLY A 104 8.53 -2.12 0.52
CA GLY A 104 8.56 -1.76 -0.90
C GLY A 104 8.61 -0.23 -1.04
N LEU A 105 9.61 0.29 -1.76
CA LEU A 105 9.70 1.73 -2.03
C LEU A 105 10.34 2.03 -3.39
N VAL A 106 10.01 3.21 -3.90
CA VAL A 106 10.62 3.82 -5.09
C VAL A 106 10.87 5.29 -4.83
N VAL A 107 12.00 5.82 -5.28
CA VAL A 107 12.31 7.25 -5.28
C VAL A 107 11.94 7.85 -6.63
N TYR A 108 11.12 8.88 -6.62
CA TYR A 108 10.74 9.61 -7.83
C TYR A 108 10.68 11.12 -7.53
N HIS A 109 11.32 11.94 -8.36
CA HIS A 109 11.48 13.39 -8.17
C HIS A 109 11.99 13.77 -6.76
N GLY A 110 12.88 12.96 -6.19
CA GLY A 110 13.45 13.17 -4.87
C GLY A 110 12.50 12.87 -3.70
N ALA A 111 11.30 12.37 -3.98
CA ALA A 111 10.35 11.91 -2.97
C ALA A 111 10.34 10.38 -2.86
N VAL A 112 10.06 9.86 -1.66
CA VAL A 112 9.96 8.43 -1.40
C VAL A 112 8.50 8.01 -1.46
N TYR A 113 8.20 7.08 -2.35
CA TYR A 113 6.89 6.42 -2.48
C TYR A 113 7.01 5.04 -1.87
N THR A 114 6.12 4.68 -0.96
CA THR A 114 6.12 3.39 -0.27
C THR A 114 4.98 2.51 -0.75
N GLU A 115 5.18 1.20 -0.72
CA GLU A 115 4.14 0.24 -1.07
C GLU A 115 2.94 0.41 -0.14
N ALA A 116 1.79 0.71 -0.75
CA ALA A 116 0.50 0.82 -0.06
C ALA A 116 -0.35 -0.42 -0.32
N GLN A 117 -0.31 -0.96 -1.53
CA GLN A 117 -1.14 -2.09 -1.93
C GLN A 117 -0.49 -2.93 -3.02
N MET A 118 -0.73 -4.24 -2.99
CA MET A 118 -0.30 -5.18 -4.03
C MET A 118 -1.52 -5.92 -4.59
N PHE A 119 -1.59 -6.01 -5.92
CA PHE A 119 -2.62 -6.70 -6.67
C PHE A 119 -2.04 -7.90 -7.41
N LEU A 120 -2.76 -9.01 -7.41
CA LEU A 120 -2.39 -10.28 -8.03
C LEU A 120 -3.55 -10.83 -8.86
N GLY A 121 -3.25 -11.67 -9.85
CA GLY A 121 -4.27 -12.36 -10.63
C GLY A 121 -5.21 -11.41 -11.38
N ASP A 122 -6.50 -11.66 -11.31
CA ASP A 122 -7.53 -10.89 -12.03
C ASP A 122 -7.60 -9.42 -11.57
N GLU A 123 -7.35 -9.15 -10.29
CA GLU A 123 -7.28 -7.79 -9.76
C GLU A 123 -6.10 -7.03 -10.38
N ALA A 124 -4.94 -7.67 -10.52
CA ALA A 124 -3.77 -7.06 -11.14
C ALA A 124 -4.01 -6.75 -12.63
N GLU A 125 -4.71 -7.62 -13.36
CA GLU A 125 -5.07 -7.35 -14.77
C GLU A 125 -6.01 -6.14 -14.89
N THR A 126 -6.92 -5.96 -13.93
CA THR A 126 -7.83 -4.82 -13.88
C THR A 126 -7.06 -3.53 -13.60
N VAL A 127 -6.30 -3.46 -12.51
CA VAL A 127 -5.59 -2.23 -12.11
C VAL A 127 -4.40 -1.90 -13.01
N LYS A 128 -3.81 -2.88 -13.69
CA LYS A 128 -2.77 -2.66 -14.72
C LYS A 128 -3.25 -1.73 -15.84
N GLN A 129 -4.55 -1.73 -16.14
CA GLN A 129 -5.13 -0.85 -17.16
C GLN A 129 -5.08 0.63 -16.76
N LEU A 130 -4.90 0.92 -15.46
CA LEU A 130 -4.73 2.28 -14.95
C LEU A 130 -3.29 2.80 -15.15
N ALA A 131 -2.32 1.94 -15.51
CA ALA A 131 -0.96 2.36 -15.79
C ALA A 131 -0.97 3.30 -17.03
N ALA A 132 -0.63 4.57 -16.79
CA ALA A 132 -0.75 5.62 -17.81
C ALA A 132 0.62 5.98 -18.41
N GLN A 133 1.28 7.01 -17.91
CA GLN A 133 2.58 7.43 -18.44
C GLN A 133 3.69 6.54 -17.87
N HIS A 134 4.49 5.92 -18.74
CA HIS A 134 5.69 5.19 -18.34
C HIS A 134 6.78 6.17 -17.89
N LEU A 135 7.31 5.94 -16.68
CA LEU A 135 8.32 6.80 -16.04
C LEU A 135 9.73 6.19 -16.12
N GLY A 136 9.81 4.87 -16.27
CA GLY A 136 11.08 4.13 -16.34
C GLY A 136 11.03 2.83 -15.57
N ARG A 137 12.21 2.23 -15.35
CA ARG A 137 12.35 0.95 -14.65
C ARG A 137 12.92 1.15 -13.26
N ALA A 138 12.28 0.57 -12.26
CA ALA A 138 12.77 0.50 -10.89
C ALA A 138 14.11 -0.24 -10.82
N ARG A 139 15.09 0.32 -10.10
CA ARG A 139 16.50 -0.14 -10.13
C ARG A 139 16.77 -1.35 -9.25
N GLY A 140 15.97 -1.57 -8.20
CA GLY A 140 16.17 -2.65 -7.23
C GLY A 140 17.52 -2.56 -6.53
N ASN A 141 18.00 -1.32 -6.29
CA ASN A 141 19.35 -1.05 -5.76
C ASN A 141 19.34 -0.60 -4.30
N ILE A 142 18.17 -0.50 -3.68
CA ILE A 142 18.01 -0.15 -2.27
C ILE A 142 17.85 -1.43 -1.46
N ASP A 143 18.69 -1.57 -0.44
CA ASP A 143 18.68 -2.67 0.52
C ASP A 143 18.98 -2.13 1.94
N GLU A 144 19.05 -3.00 2.93
CA GLU A 144 19.36 -2.65 4.31
C GLU A 144 20.77 -2.07 4.52
N TRP A 145 21.58 -2.08 3.49
CA TRP A 145 22.98 -1.55 3.50
C TRP A 145 23.09 -0.20 2.80
N SER A 146 22.03 0.24 2.13
CA SER A 146 22.00 1.48 1.39
C SER A 146 22.17 2.70 2.29
N SER A 147 22.76 3.76 1.75
CA SER A 147 22.95 5.05 2.41
C SER A 147 21.92 6.07 1.94
N GLN A 148 21.82 7.20 2.63
CA GLN A 148 20.95 8.31 2.21
C GLN A 148 21.28 8.81 0.79
N ASP A 149 22.54 8.69 0.35
CA ASP A 149 22.96 9.09 -1.00
C ASP A 149 22.34 8.21 -2.08
N ASP A 150 22.05 6.93 -1.77
CA ASP A 150 21.40 6.01 -2.71
C ASP A 150 19.96 6.41 -3.01
N TYR A 151 19.29 7.08 -2.06
CA TYR A 151 17.94 7.64 -2.19
C TYR A 151 17.90 8.92 -3.04
N ALA A 152 19.04 9.53 -3.35
CA ALA A 152 19.09 10.68 -4.26
C ALA A 152 19.00 10.28 -5.75
N THR A 153 19.04 8.98 -6.04
CA THR A 153 19.01 8.47 -7.40
C THR A 153 17.60 8.23 -7.88
N GLU A 154 17.25 8.80 -9.04
CA GLU A 154 15.93 8.61 -9.65
C GLU A 154 15.63 7.14 -9.91
N LEU A 155 14.42 6.70 -9.52
CA LEU A 155 13.93 5.31 -9.57
C LEU A 155 14.80 4.31 -8.76
N ALA A 156 15.60 4.81 -7.81
CA ALA A 156 16.16 3.94 -6.77
C ALA A 156 15.02 3.25 -6.01
N SER A 157 15.16 1.97 -5.70
CA SER A 157 14.04 1.18 -5.21
C SER A 157 14.47 -0.09 -4.50
N THR A 158 13.63 -0.62 -3.64
CA THR A 158 13.73 -1.97 -3.07
C THR A 158 13.11 -3.03 -3.98
N CYS A 159 12.23 -2.63 -4.90
CA CYS A 159 11.55 -3.51 -5.84
C CYS A 159 12.11 -3.36 -7.26
N THR A 160 11.69 -4.24 -8.16
CA THR A 160 11.94 -4.18 -9.59
C THR A 160 10.63 -4.11 -10.34
N GLY A 161 10.63 -3.61 -11.57
CA GLY A 161 9.43 -3.49 -12.41
C GLY A 161 9.44 -2.19 -13.20
N GLU A 162 8.46 -2.03 -14.06
CA GLU A 162 8.26 -0.81 -14.84
C GLU A 162 7.36 0.13 -14.02
N ILE A 163 7.74 1.40 -13.90
CA ILE A 163 7.04 2.42 -13.10
C ILE A 163 6.20 3.28 -14.02
N TYR A 164 4.95 3.51 -13.60
CA TYR A 164 3.97 4.33 -14.32
C TYR A 164 3.27 5.30 -13.38
N THR A 165 2.73 6.38 -13.93
CA THR A 165 1.65 7.14 -13.27
C THR A 165 0.37 6.31 -13.28
N VAL A 166 -0.56 6.62 -12.36
CA VAL A 166 -1.85 5.94 -12.28
C VAL A 166 -2.94 6.89 -12.82
N SER A 167 -3.70 6.43 -13.80
CA SER A 167 -4.80 7.22 -14.38
C SER A 167 -5.83 7.61 -13.31
N GLY A 168 -6.24 8.86 -13.29
CA GLY A 168 -7.20 9.38 -12.32
C GLY A 168 -6.61 9.75 -10.96
N TYR A 169 -5.29 9.63 -10.77
CA TYR A 169 -4.60 10.00 -9.53
C TYR A 169 -3.45 10.98 -9.78
N ASP A 170 -3.18 11.81 -8.78
CA ASP A 170 -2.04 12.72 -8.82
C ASP A 170 -0.73 11.92 -8.79
N PRO A 171 0.16 12.08 -9.78
CA PRO A 171 1.47 11.42 -9.77
C PRO A 171 2.36 11.84 -8.60
N ASP A 172 2.13 13.01 -7.97
CA ASP A 172 2.80 13.40 -6.75
C ASP A 172 2.31 12.62 -5.52
N PHE A 173 1.21 11.89 -5.65
CA PHE A 173 0.69 11.03 -4.61
C PHE A 173 0.85 9.54 -4.92
N ARG A 174 0.39 9.07 -6.10
CA ARG A 174 0.32 7.64 -6.42
C ARG A 174 1.01 7.29 -7.74
N LEU A 175 1.89 6.31 -7.66
CA LEU A 175 2.51 5.64 -8.79
C LEU A 175 2.14 4.15 -8.76
N CYS A 176 2.39 3.43 -9.84
CA CYS A 176 2.35 1.97 -9.81
C CYS A 176 3.62 1.35 -10.39
N ALA A 177 4.03 0.24 -9.80
CA ALA A 177 5.04 -0.64 -10.36
C ALA A 177 4.36 -1.86 -10.96
N VAL A 178 4.71 -2.20 -12.20
CA VAL A 178 4.19 -3.37 -12.91
C VAL A 178 5.33 -4.33 -13.20
N GLN A 179 5.17 -5.58 -12.80
CA GLN A 179 6.12 -6.64 -13.07
C GLN A 179 5.40 -7.89 -13.56
N GLU A 180 5.93 -8.52 -14.62
CA GLU A 180 5.46 -9.84 -15.05
C GLU A 180 6.17 -10.93 -14.24
N MET A 181 5.41 -11.76 -13.57
CA MET A 181 5.90 -12.88 -12.78
C MET A 181 5.46 -14.20 -13.41
N LEU A 182 6.32 -15.21 -13.33
CA LEU A 182 5.95 -16.55 -13.78
C LEU A 182 5.28 -17.30 -12.63
N ASN A 183 4.10 -17.81 -12.90
CA ASN A 183 3.40 -18.75 -12.02
C ASN A 183 4.08 -20.12 -12.03
N ASP A 184 3.72 -20.99 -11.10
CA ASP A 184 4.25 -22.35 -10.99
C ASP A 184 3.97 -23.21 -12.25
N ASP A 185 2.92 -22.90 -13.01
CA ASP A 185 2.56 -23.55 -14.26
C ASP A 185 3.29 -22.98 -15.48
N GLY A 186 4.15 -21.98 -15.29
CA GLY A 186 4.92 -21.33 -16.34
C GLY A 186 4.15 -20.25 -17.12
N THR A 187 2.94 -19.92 -16.72
CA THR A 187 2.21 -18.78 -17.29
C THR A 187 2.72 -17.48 -16.68
N ALA A 188 2.79 -16.41 -17.48
CA ALA A 188 3.10 -15.08 -16.97
C ALA A 188 1.82 -14.42 -16.47
N ALA A 189 1.90 -13.77 -15.31
CA ALA A 189 0.83 -12.95 -14.76
C ALA A 189 1.41 -11.63 -14.23
N PRO A 190 0.70 -10.51 -14.38
CA PRO A 190 1.14 -9.26 -13.82
C PRO A 190 1.01 -9.25 -12.29
N TRP A 191 1.98 -8.63 -11.68
CA TRP A 191 1.92 -8.15 -10.32
C TRP A 191 1.96 -6.62 -10.38
N VAL A 192 1.04 -5.98 -9.68
CA VAL A 192 0.93 -4.51 -9.66
C VAL A 192 1.01 -4.05 -8.21
N TRP A 193 1.94 -3.13 -7.94
CA TRP A 193 2.03 -2.45 -6.65
C TRP A 193 1.63 -1.01 -6.80
N PHE A 194 0.76 -0.52 -5.95
CA PHE A 194 0.61 0.91 -5.76
C PHE A 194 1.62 1.42 -4.76
N LEU A 195 2.26 2.51 -5.14
CA LEU A 195 3.32 3.18 -4.42
C LEU A 195 2.81 4.58 -4.09
N GLU A 196 2.75 4.93 -2.81
CA GLU A 196 2.16 6.19 -2.36
C GLU A 196 3.15 7.05 -1.60
N ARG A 197 3.11 8.34 -1.89
CA ARG A 197 3.84 9.35 -1.12
C ARG A 197 3.01 9.78 0.07
N LEU A 198 3.24 9.13 1.20
CA LEU A 198 2.61 9.40 2.49
C LEU A 198 3.57 10.05 3.48
N ASN A 199 4.66 10.62 3.00
CA ASN A 199 5.68 11.29 3.79
C ASN A 199 6.10 12.61 3.14
N GLY A 200 6.62 13.53 3.96
CA GLY A 200 6.95 14.86 3.49
C GLY A 200 5.73 15.65 3.00
N ILE A 201 4.55 15.39 3.55
CA ILE A 201 3.27 16.03 3.18
C ILE A 201 2.63 16.70 4.40
N SER A 202 1.70 17.60 4.12
CA SER A 202 0.89 18.30 5.11
C SER A 202 -0.57 17.92 4.93
N LEU A 203 -1.27 17.65 6.02
CA LEU A 203 -2.71 17.34 6.04
C LEU A 203 -3.40 18.26 7.05
N ALA A 204 -4.37 19.03 6.61
CA ALA A 204 -5.20 19.87 7.47
C ALA A 204 -6.51 19.14 7.80
N THR A 205 -7.23 18.75 6.77
CA THR A 205 -8.51 18.05 6.89
C THR A 205 -8.47 16.70 6.18
N GLY A 206 -9.46 15.87 6.44
CA GLY A 206 -9.62 14.60 5.75
C GLY A 206 -9.75 14.74 4.24
N ALA A 207 -10.25 15.87 3.74
CA ALA A 207 -10.33 16.14 2.31
C ALA A 207 -8.95 16.10 1.64
N ASP A 208 -7.88 16.53 2.32
CA ASP A 208 -6.52 16.49 1.78
C ASP A 208 -6.05 15.06 1.45
N LEU A 209 -6.63 14.05 2.10
CA LEU A 209 -6.29 12.66 1.88
C LEU A 209 -7.42 11.89 1.19
N PHE A 210 -8.61 11.87 1.79
CA PHE A 210 -9.71 11.01 1.33
C PHE A 210 -10.30 11.47 0.00
N ASP A 211 -10.37 12.78 -0.23
CA ASP A 211 -10.83 13.36 -1.50
C ASP A 211 -9.66 13.60 -2.46
N ALA A 212 -8.77 14.54 -2.15
CA ALA A 212 -7.76 15.01 -3.09
C ALA A 212 -6.73 13.94 -3.51
N ARG A 213 -6.43 12.94 -2.66
CA ARG A 213 -5.42 11.92 -2.96
C ARG A 213 -6.01 10.54 -3.24
N LEU A 214 -6.91 10.08 -2.39
CA LEU A 214 -7.53 8.76 -2.53
C LEU A 214 -8.75 8.78 -3.44
N CYS A 215 -9.34 9.95 -3.69
CA CYS A 215 -10.51 10.15 -4.56
C CYS A 215 -11.69 9.25 -4.16
N LEU A 216 -11.98 9.14 -2.86
CA LEU A 216 -13.02 8.23 -2.35
C LEU A 216 -14.45 8.72 -2.61
N PRO A 217 -14.81 10.03 -2.37
CA PRO A 217 -16.20 10.49 -2.46
C PRO A 217 -16.83 10.20 -3.83
N GLY A 218 -18.02 9.60 -3.82
CA GLY A 218 -18.78 9.25 -5.02
C GLY A 218 -18.20 8.16 -5.90
N ARG A 219 -17.17 7.44 -5.42
CA ARG A 219 -16.51 6.39 -6.20
C ARG A 219 -16.51 5.01 -5.53
N ILE A 220 -17.18 4.86 -4.40
CA ILE A 220 -17.24 3.59 -3.68
C ILE A 220 -18.24 2.66 -4.38
N GLU A 221 -17.74 1.57 -4.94
CA GLU A 221 -18.55 0.52 -5.59
C GLU A 221 -19.04 -0.50 -4.56
N SER A 222 -18.18 -0.91 -3.64
CA SER A 222 -18.52 -1.86 -2.58
C SER A 222 -17.63 -1.66 -1.35
N ALA A 223 -18.13 -2.13 -0.21
CA ALA A 223 -17.42 -2.10 1.05
C ALA A 223 -17.43 -3.47 1.73
N GLN A 224 -16.34 -3.78 2.42
CA GLN A 224 -16.19 -4.96 3.25
C GLN A 224 -15.51 -4.56 4.57
N TYR A 225 -15.75 -5.32 5.62
CA TYR A 225 -15.08 -5.10 6.89
C TYR A 225 -14.48 -6.38 7.45
N GLU A 226 -13.47 -6.24 8.29
CA GLU A 226 -12.86 -7.32 9.05
C GLU A 226 -12.58 -6.83 10.47
N ASN A 227 -12.84 -7.65 11.48
CA ASN A 227 -12.49 -7.30 12.85
C ASN A 227 -10.96 -7.34 13.05
N ASP A 228 -10.47 -6.53 14.00
CA ASP A 228 -9.04 -6.40 14.27
C ASP A 228 -8.34 -7.72 14.64
N GLY A 229 -9.06 -8.64 15.29
CA GLY A 229 -8.51 -9.96 15.64
C GLY A 229 -8.20 -10.80 14.42
N ASP A 230 -9.12 -10.86 13.46
CA ASP A 230 -8.96 -11.61 12.21
C ASP A 230 -7.91 -10.97 11.32
N TRP A 231 -7.94 -9.63 11.22
CA TRP A 231 -6.95 -8.87 10.47
C TRP A 231 -5.52 -9.09 11.00
N ASN A 232 -5.29 -8.98 12.31
CA ASN A 232 -3.98 -9.19 12.93
C ASN A 232 -3.47 -10.63 12.78
N GLU A 233 -4.37 -11.60 12.67
CA GLU A 233 -4.03 -13.00 12.43
C GLU A 233 -3.91 -13.34 10.93
N GLY A 234 -4.22 -12.40 10.05
CA GLY A 234 -4.17 -12.56 8.59
C GLY A 234 -5.16 -13.60 8.09
N ARG A 235 -6.35 -13.65 8.69
CA ARG A 235 -7.38 -14.63 8.33
C ARG A 235 -8.09 -14.29 7.03
N ASN A 236 -8.05 -13.01 6.61
CA ASN A 236 -8.75 -12.50 5.44
C ASN A 236 -10.26 -12.83 5.46
N ASN A 237 -10.89 -12.65 6.62
CA ASN A 237 -12.30 -12.94 6.84
C ASN A 237 -13.16 -11.68 6.57
N TRP A 238 -13.03 -11.14 5.35
CA TRP A 238 -13.75 -9.95 4.93
C TRP A 238 -15.24 -10.23 4.76
N LEU A 239 -16.07 -9.52 5.50
CA LEU A 239 -17.52 -9.59 5.45
C LEU A 239 -18.09 -8.42 4.64
N PRO A 240 -19.13 -8.62 3.83
CA PRO A 240 -19.73 -7.52 3.07
C PRO A 240 -20.40 -6.51 4.00
N LEU A 241 -20.31 -5.23 3.63
CA LEU A 241 -21.07 -4.14 4.21
C LEU A 241 -22.02 -3.60 3.13
N ASP A 242 -23.30 -3.97 3.24
CA ASP A 242 -24.27 -3.77 2.15
C ASP A 242 -24.72 -2.31 2.00
N ASP A 243 -24.64 -1.51 3.08
CA ASP A 243 -25.04 -0.10 3.08
C ASP A 243 -23.89 0.80 2.61
N VAL A 244 -23.69 0.83 1.28
CA VAL A 244 -22.67 1.68 0.65
C VAL A 244 -22.99 3.17 0.83
N GLU A 245 -24.27 3.57 0.94
CA GLU A 245 -24.67 4.96 1.17
C GLU A 245 -24.20 5.45 2.55
N ALA A 246 -24.32 4.61 3.59
CA ALA A 246 -23.75 4.92 4.91
C ALA A 246 -22.22 5.07 4.86
N VAL A 247 -21.55 4.26 4.06
CA VAL A 247 -20.08 4.37 3.88
C VAL A 247 -19.69 5.63 3.15
N GLU A 248 -20.44 6.06 2.12
CA GLU A 248 -20.22 7.34 1.45
C GLU A 248 -20.39 8.51 2.44
N HIS A 249 -21.44 8.51 3.26
CA HIS A 249 -21.65 9.53 4.30
C HIS A 249 -20.52 9.54 5.34
N LEU A 250 -19.98 8.37 5.72
CA LEU A 250 -18.81 8.28 6.59
C LEU A 250 -17.59 8.97 5.96
N VAL A 251 -17.34 8.71 4.67
CA VAL A 251 -16.21 9.29 3.94
C VAL A 251 -16.39 10.80 3.77
N GLU A 252 -17.60 11.28 3.44
CA GLU A 252 -17.90 12.70 3.35
C GLU A 252 -17.65 13.41 4.69
N ALA A 253 -18.15 12.84 5.80
CA ALA A 253 -17.88 13.36 7.14
C ALA A 253 -16.37 13.32 7.48
N ALA A 254 -15.68 12.27 7.10
CA ALA A 254 -14.24 12.15 7.31
C ALA A 254 -13.47 13.25 6.55
N CYS A 255 -13.92 13.66 5.36
CA CYS A 255 -13.31 14.76 4.61
C CYS A 255 -13.38 16.10 5.38
N GLU A 256 -14.43 16.33 6.16
CA GLU A 256 -14.59 17.54 6.98
C GLU A 256 -13.76 17.50 8.28
N GLY A 257 -13.36 16.31 8.73
CA GLY A 257 -12.60 16.10 9.96
C GLY A 257 -11.20 16.70 9.89
N GLN A 258 -10.67 17.20 11.01
CA GLN A 258 -9.27 17.66 11.12
C GLN A 258 -8.36 16.48 11.43
N PHE A 259 -7.20 16.43 10.76
CA PHE A 259 -6.19 15.43 11.06
C PHE A 259 -5.53 15.69 12.42
N ALA A 260 -5.28 14.61 13.15
CA ALA A 260 -4.51 14.60 14.39
C ALA A 260 -3.49 13.47 14.38
N TYR A 261 -2.32 13.71 15.00
CA TYR A 261 -1.34 12.69 15.30
C TYR A 261 -1.62 12.17 16.72
N VAL A 262 -2.14 10.95 16.81
CA VAL A 262 -2.72 10.43 18.08
C VAL A 262 -1.72 9.74 19.02
N HIS A 263 -0.49 9.51 18.58
CA HIS A 263 0.53 8.78 19.35
C HIS A 263 0.87 9.46 20.69
N ASP A 264 1.10 10.77 20.65
CA ASP A 264 1.58 11.53 21.83
C ASP A 264 0.42 11.94 22.75
N GLU A 265 -0.76 12.18 22.18
CA GLU A 265 -1.95 12.64 22.92
C GLU A 265 -2.72 11.48 23.57
N GLN A 266 -2.67 10.31 22.97
CA GLN A 266 -3.41 9.13 23.42
C GLN A 266 -2.53 7.86 23.41
N PRO A 267 -1.66 7.66 24.40
CA PRO A 267 -0.72 6.54 24.43
C PRO A 267 -1.41 5.16 24.45
N ASP A 268 -2.69 5.11 24.88
CA ASP A 268 -3.51 3.90 24.88
C ASP A 268 -4.44 3.79 23.64
N PHE A 269 -4.19 4.61 22.58
CA PHE A 269 -5.03 4.63 21.38
C PHE A 269 -5.20 3.24 20.77
N TYR A 270 -4.12 2.49 20.65
CA TYR A 270 -4.11 1.11 20.15
C TYR A 270 -4.26 0.06 21.26
N SER A 271 -4.94 0.41 22.35
CA SER A 271 -5.22 -0.59 23.40
C SER A 271 -6.15 -1.68 22.82
N ARG A 272 -5.94 -2.94 23.27
CA ARG A 272 -6.80 -4.06 22.88
C ARG A 272 -8.23 -3.97 23.40
N GLU A 273 -8.47 -3.05 24.31
CA GLU A 273 -9.80 -2.82 24.92
C GLU A 273 -10.65 -1.90 24.05
N ARG A 274 -10.02 -1.08 23.17
CA ARG A 274 -10.74 -0.24 22.22
C ARG A 274 -11.13 -1.07 21.02
N ARG A 275 -12.42 -1.09 20.70
CA ARG A 275 -12.93 -1.73 19.48
C ARG A 275 -12.36 -1.02 18.25
N GLN A 276 -11.88 -1.81 17.31
CA GLN A 276 -11.40 -1.33 16.02
C GLN A 276 -11.87 -2.28 14.91
N VAL A 277 -12.06 -1.71 13.74
CA VAL A 277 -12.56 -2.39 12.54
C VAL A 277 -11.70 -1.95 11.37
N HIS A 278 -11.37 -2.87 10.50
CA HIS A 278 -10.75 -2.60 9.20
C HIS A 278 -11.84 -2.57 8.14
N LEU A 279 -11.87 -1.50 7.35
CA LEU A 279 -12.85 -1.27 6.30
C LEU A 279 -12.11 -1.27 4.97
N ARG A 280 -12.53 -2.12 4.04
CA ARG A 280 -11.98 -2.22 2.70
C ARG A 280 -12.99 -1.68 1.70
N LEU A 281 -12.62 -0.61 1.00
CA LEU A 281 -13.44 0.07 0.00
C LEU A 281 -12.91 -0.28 -1.39
N THR A 282 -13.76 -0.87 -2.22
CA THR A 282 -13.46 -1.06 -3.64
C THR A 282 -14.07 0.10 -4.43
N LEU A 283 -13.27 0.76 -5.25
CA LEU A 283 -13.68 1.90 -6.03
C LEU A 283 -14.11 1.49 -7.44
N THR A 284 -14.86 2.34 -8.11
CA THR A 284 -15.40 2.12 -9.48
C THR A 284 -14.33 1.88 -10.55
N ASP A 285 -13.07 2.21 -10.28
CA ASP A 285 -11.94 1.93 -11.16
C ASP A 285 -11.20 0.62 -10.80
N GLY A 286 -11.72 -0.13 -9.83
CA GLY A 286 -11.13 -1.37 -9.33
C GLY A 286 -9.99 -1.18 -8.31
N THR A 287 -9.65 0.06 -7.97
CA THR A 287 -8.68 0.31 -6.89
C THR A 287 -9.34 0.07 -5.53
N VAL A 288 -8.52 -0.12 -4.51
CA VAL A 288 -8.98 -0.38 -3.14
C VAL A 288 -8.35 0.62 -2.19
N ALA A 289 -9.09 1.02 -1.16
CA ALA A 289 -8.59 1.77 -0.03
C ALA A 289 -8.95 1.06 1.28
N GLU A 290 -7.98 0.91 2.18
CA GLU A 290 -8.22 0.31 3.49
C GLU A 290 -8.20 1.39 4.57
N LEU A 291 -9.35 1.56 5.25
CA LEU A 291 -9.52 2.48 6.36
C LEU A 291 -9.51 1.70 7.68
N ARG A 292 -9.14 2.39 8.73
CA ARG A 292 -9.23 1.89 10.11
C ARG A 292 -10.20 2.75 10.89
N LEU A 293 -11.19 2.09 11.48
CA LEU A 293 -12.16 2.73 12.35
C LEU A 293 -11.87 2.34 13.80
N PHE A 294 -11.80 3.33 14.69
CA PHE A 294 -11.66 3.09 16.13
C PHE A 294 -12.82 3.68 16.88
N GLU A 295 -13.30 2.97 17.88
CA GLU A 295 -14.34 3.44 18.80
C GLU A 295 -14.10 4.88 19.25
N GLY A 296 -15.16 5.69 19.23
CA GLY A 296 -15.10 7.12 19.54
C GLY A 296 -14.93 8.03 18.32
N GLY A 297 -15.24 7.53 17.11
CA GLY A 297 -15.32 8.35 15.90
C GLY A 297 -14.02 8.53 15.14
N TRP A 298 -13.01 7.72 15.37
CA TRP A 298 -11.70 7.86 14.71
C TRP A 298 -11.65 7.10 13.40
N VAL A 299 -11.27 7.79 12.33
CA VAL A 299 -11.08 7.24 10.98
C VAL A 299 -9.68 7.55 10.50
N GLY A 300 -8.96 6.53 10.06
CA GLY A 300 -7.61 6.65 9.51
C GLY A 300 -7.42 5.81 8.26
N TYR A 301 -6.45 6.18 7.43
CA TYR A 301 -6.00 5.39 6.30
C TYR A 301 -4.92 4.41 6.74
N GLN A 302 -5.11 3.12 6.44
CA GLN A 302 -4.25 2.04 6.96
C GLN A 302 -2.74 2.31 6.80
N PRO A 303 -2.23 2.77 5.63
CA PRO A 303 -0.80 3.03 5.47
C PRO A 303 -0.25 4.23 6.26
N LEU A 304 -1.12 5.15 6.75
CA LEU A 304 -0.69 6.34 7.50
C LEU A 304 -0.45 6.11 8.99
N GLY A 305 -0.79 4.95 9.52
CA GLY A 305 -0.47 4.57 10.91
C GLY A 305 -1.16 5.42 11.97
N TRP A 306 -0.46 6.41 12.55
CA TRP A 306 -0.92 7.19 13.71
C TRP A 306 -1.70 8.47 13.38
N TYR A 307 -2.06 8.69 12.12
CA TYR A 307 -2.77 9.89 11.67
C TYR A 307 -4.23 9.58 11.40
N PHE A 308 -5.13 10.29 12.11
CA PHE A 308 -6.56 10.05 12.08
C PHE A 308 -7.34 11.36 12.03
N VAL A 309 -8.56 11.30 11.51
CA VAL A 309 -9.59 12.31 11.74
C VAL A 309 -10.57 11.82 12.81
N ASN A 310 -11.13 12.74 13.61
CA ASN A 310 -12.15 12.39 14.60
C ASN A 310 -13.51 12.98 14.22
N ILE A 311 -14.47 12.11 13.94
CA ILE A 311 -15.83 12.45 13.45
C ILE A 311 -16.91 11.70 14.22
N PRO A 312 -16.99 11.86 15.55
CA PRO A 312 -18.02 11.18 16.34
C PRO A 312 -19.43 11.64 15.89
N GLY A 313 -20.37 10.71 15.78
CA GLY A 313 -21.74 10.99 15.45
C GLY A 313 -22.37 10.00 14.48
N GLU A 314 -23.55 10.34 13.97
CA GLU A 314 -24.44 9.43 13.23
C GLU A 314 -23.77 8.78 12.02
N ALA A 315 -22.98 9.53 11.23
CA ALA A 315 -22.30 8.99 10.04
C ALA A 315 -21.25 7.92 10.39
N PHE A 316 -20.51 8.13 11.51
CA PHE A 316 -19.57 7.14 12.00
C PHE A 316 -20.28 5.93 12.62
N ASP A 317 -21.24 6.18 13.52
CA ASP A 317 -21.93 5.14 14.27
C ASP A 317 -22.70 4.19 13.34
N ALA A 318 -23.32 4.71 12.27
CA ALA A 318 -24.05 3.90 11.29
C ALA A 318 -23.19 2.81 10.65
N VAL A 319 -21.94 3.12 10.33
CA VAL A 319 -20.98 2.14 9.73
C VAL A 319 -20.34 1.28 10.82
N PHE A 320 -19.89 1.91 11.92
CA PHE A 320 -19.13 1.22 12.95
C PHE A 320 -19.99 0.17 13.67
N ASP A 321 -21.26 0.46 13.97
CA ASP A 321 -22.18 -0.48 14.60
C ASP A 321 -22.62 -1.61 13.66
N ALA A 322 -22.66 -1.34 12.34
CA ALA A 322 -22.96 -2.38 11.35
C ALA A 322 -21.84 -3.41 11.16
N CYS A 323 -20.65 -3.13 11.68
CA CYS A 323 -19.48 -4.01 11.60
C CYS A 323 -19.34 -4.96 12.82
N ASP A 324 -20.43 -5.34 13.48
CA ASP A 324 -20.44 -6.25 14.65
C ASP A 324 -20.35 -7.73 14.27
#